data_09a82667672dbd1f9058e6f227992abb
#
_entry.id   09a82667672dbd1f9058e6f227992abb
#
_cell.length_a   1.000
_cell.length_b   1.000
_cell.length_c   1.000
_cell.angle_alpha   90.00
_cell.angle_beta   90.00
_cell.angle_gamma   90.00
#
_symmetry.space_group_name_H-M   'P 1'
#
loop_
_entity.id
_entity.type
_entity.pdbx_description
1 polymer ?
#
loop_
_entity_poly.entity_id
_entity_poly.type
_entity_poly.pdbx_seq_one_letter_code
_entity_poly.pdbx_strand_id
1 'polypeptide(L)'
;MSASFNKVILVGNLTRDPEIRYVNSGSAVTKFRIAVNPNKRDAKPEETMYVDIVAWERLAETCNTYLKKGSPVLVEGRLSIRSYDDTKLKDESGQPIRRTATEVVISGMQMLSSRRDDGDSGDRGYNGGRGGATASAPATSAAGSGDELEDEIPF
;
A
#
# COMPACT_ATOMS: atom_id res chain seq x y z
N MET A 1 -28.46 -2.63 24.82
CA MET A 1 -27.07 -2.52 24.33
C MET A 1 -27.11 -2.50 22.82
N SER A 2 -26.60 -1.47 22.20
CA SER A 2 -26.41 -1.45 20.74
C SER A 2 -25.01 -1.95 20.40
N ALA A 3 -24.93 -3.01 19.60
CA ALA A 3 -23.67 -3.49 19.06
C ALA A 3 -23.25 -2.56 17.91
N SER A 4 -22.01 -2.10 17.95
CA SER A 4 -21.44 -1.28 16.87
C SER A 4 -20.08 -1.84 16.45
N PHE A 5 -19.83 -1.83 15.16
CA PHE A 5 -18.58 -2.29 14.59
C PHE A 5 -18.14 -1.32 13.49
N ASN A 6 -16.88 -0.90 13.53
CA ASN A 6 -16.33 0.03 12.57
C ASN A 6 -14.88 -0.39 12.25
N LYS A 7 -14.69 -1.03 11.12
CA LYS A 7 -13.37 -1.44 10.64
C LYS A 7 -13.24 -1.16 9.15
N VAL A 8 -12.11 -0.58 8.77
CA VAL A 8 -11.75 -0.29 7.38
C VAL A 8 -10.38 -0.89 7.11
N ILE A 9 -10.24 -1.56 5.99
CA ILE A 9 -8.98 -2.09 5.49
C ILE A 9 -8.82 -1.59 4.06
N LEU A 10 -7.73 -0.91 3.78
CA LEU A 10 -7.45 -0.34 2.46
C LEU A 10 -6.02 -0.66 2.02
N VAL A 11 -5.87 -0.90 0.74
CA VAL A 11 -4.57 -0.99 0.07
C VAL A 11 -4.50 0.11 -0.97
N GLY A 12 -3.44 0.89 -0.95
CA GLY A 12 -3.26 1.99 -1.89
C GLY A 12 -1.83 2.51 -1.87
N ASN A 13 -1.58 3.54 -2.66
CA ASN A 13 -0.28 4.19 -2.75
C ASN A 13 -0.36 5.60 -2.19
N LEU A 14 0.69 6.03 -1.47
CA LEU A 14 0.75 7.39 -0.97
C LEU A 14 0.81 8.39 -2.13
N THR A 15 0.00 9.44 -2.05
CA THR A 15 -0.02 10.52 -3.04
C THR A 15 1.00 11.60 -2.76
N ARG A 16 1.46 11.70 -1.51
CA ARG A 16 2.47 12.64 -1.02
C ARG A 16 3.21 12.06 0.18
N ASP A 17 4.30 12.69 0.56
CA ASP A 17 5.03 12.30 1.78
C ASP A 17 4.16 12.51 3.02
N PRO A 18 4.29 11.65 4.05
CA PRO A 18 3.60 11.83 5.32
C PRO A 18 4.04 13.09 6.04
N GLU A 19 3.10 13.76 6.70
CA GLU A 19 3.36 14.93 7.53
C GLU A 19 3.16 14.58 9.00
N ILE A 20 4.23 14.63 9.78
CA ILE A 20 4.17 14.45 11.23
C ILE A 20 3.97 15.80 11.92
N ARG A 21 3.12 15.81 12.93
CA ARG A 21 2.91 16.94 13.85
C ARG A 21 2.77 16.42 15.27
N TYR A 22 3.09 17.26 16.22
CA TYR A 22 2.91 16.97 17.63
C TYR A 22 1.77 17.86 18.16
N VAL A 23 0.80 17.24 18.82
CA VAL A 23 -0.29 17.96 19.47
C VAL A 23 0.15 18.46 20.85
N ASN A 24 -0.66 19.34 21.47
CA ASN A 24 -0.33 19.98 22.76
C ASN A 24 -0.06 18.99 23.90
N SER A 25 -0.58 17.77 23.81
CA SER A 25 -0.30 16.68 24.75
C SER A 25 1.06 16.02 24.57
N GLY A 26 1.80 16.39 23.50
CA GLY A 26 3.06 15.74 23.12
C GLY A 26 2.90 14.52 22.23
N SER A 27 1.68 14.10 21.93
CA SER A 27 1.41 12.94 21.07
C SER A 27 1.72 13.24 19.61
N ALA A 28 2.39 12.29 18.95
CA ALA A 28 2.69 12.36 17.54
C ALA A 28 1.45 12.02 16.70
N VAL A 29 1.20 12.79 15.67
CA VAL A 29 0.14 12.55 14.68
C VAL A 29 0.73 12.68 13.29
N THR A 30 0.59 11.66 12.48
CA THR A 30 1.00 11.69 11.07
C THR A 30 -0.22 11.62 10.18
N LYS A 31 -0.29 12.53 9.22
CA LYS A 31 -1.34 12.56 8.19
C LYS A 31 -0.74 12.32 6.82
N PHE A 32 -1.40 11.48 6.06
CA PHE A 32 -1.07 11.22 4.66
C PHE A 32 -2.32 10.83 3.88
N ARG A 33 -2.22 10.84 2.58
CA ARG A 33 -3.32 10.48 1.68
C ARG A 33 -2.91 9.33 0.79
N ILE A 34 -3.78 8.34 0.67
CA ILE A 34 -3.59 7.21 -0.23
C ILE A 34 -4.56 7.28 -1.40
N ALA A 35 -4.10 6.85 -2.56
CA ALA A 35 -4.91 6.59 -3.73
C ALA A 35 -5.22 5.10 -3.78
N VAL A 36 -6.51 4.77 -3.75
CA VAL A 36 -7.03 3.41 -3.86
C VAL A 36 -7.68 3.28 -5.22
N ASN A 37 -7.06 2.51 -6.09
CA ASN A 37 -7.59 2.26 -7.43
C ASN A 37 -8.65 1.17 -7.37
N PRO A 38 -9.72 1.29 -8.17
CA PRO A 38 -10.71 0.23 -8.27
C PRO A 38 -10.08 -1.04 -8.85
N ASN A 39 -10.48 -2.19 -8.34
CA ASN A 39 -9.99 -3.49 -8.80
C ASN A 39 -10.76 -3.94 -10.07
N LYS A 40 -10.66 -3.16 -11.14
CA LYS A 40 -11.26 -3.43 -12.44
C LYS A 40 -10.23 -3.23 -13.54
N ARG A 41 -10.24 -4.08 -14.57
CA ARG A 41 -9.33 -3.96 -15.71
C ARG A 41 -9.54 -2.66 -16.52
N ASP A 42 -10.78 -2.19 -16.60
CA ASP A 42 -11.19 -1.01 -17.38
C ASP A 42 -11.49 0.21 -16.49
N ALA A 43 -10.84 0.27 -15.31
CA ALA A 43 -11.04 1.38 -14.39
C ALA A 43 -10.53 2.68 -14.99
N LYS A 44 -11.36 3.70 -14.94
CA LYS A 44 -10.97 5.05 -15.35
C LYS A 44 -10.23 5.77 -14.24
N PRO A 45 -9.30 6.68 -14.54
CA PRO A 45 -8.56 7.45 -13.53
C PRO A 45 -9.46 8.21 -12.54
N GLU A 46 -10.63 8.65 -12.99
CA GLU A 46 -11.64 9.33 -12.17
C GLU A 46 -12.31 8.44 -11.12
N GLU A 47 -12.20 7.11 -11.25
CA GLU A 47 -12.72 6.15 -10.27
C GLU A 47 -11.75 5.92 -9.11
N THR A 48 -10.56 6.50 -9.14
CA THR A 48 -9.59 6.41 -8.04
C THR A 48 -10.12 7.11 -6.80
N MET A 49 -10.18 6.39 -5.70
CA MET A 49 -10.60 6.92 -4.42
C MET A 49 -9.39 7.47 -3.65
N TYR A 50 -9.50 8.70 -3.18
CA TYR A 50 -8.49 9.35 -2.35
C TYR A 50 -8.94 9.39 -0.90
N VAL A 51 -8.18 8.78 -0.01
CA VAL A 51 -8.54 8.64 1.41
C VAL A 51 -7.49 9.29 2.29
N ASP A 52 -7.92 10.15 3.21
CA ASP A 52 -7.07 10.75 4.23
C ASP A 52 -6.88 9.78 5.39
N ILE A 53 -5.63 9.52 5.73
CA ILE A 53 -5.21 8.59 6.76
C ILE A 53 -4.58 9.36 7.90
N VAL A 54 -4.94 8.97 9.12
CA VAL A 54 -4.41 9.54 10.36
C VAL A 54 -3.80 8.43 11.20
N ALA A 55 -2.53 8.56 11.54
CA ALA A 55 -1.83 7.68 12.47
C ALA A 55 -1.47 8.44 13.75
N TRP A 56 -1.49 7.75 14.88
CA TRP A 56 -1.22 8.30 16.19
C TRP A 56 -0.03 7.63 16.85
N GLU A 57 0.63 8.35 17.76
CA GLU A 57 1.68 7.85 18.64
C GLU A 57 2.82 7.15 17.88
N ARG A 58 3.21 5.98 18.33
CA ARG A 58 4.27 5.18 17.72
C ARG A 58 4.02 4.84 16.25
N LEU A 59 2.77 4.61 15.90
CA LEU A 59 2.40 4.32 14.50
C LEU A 59 2.60 5.55 13.61
N ALA A 60 2.36 6.76 14.15
CA ALA A 60 2.63 8.02 13.47
C ALA A 60 4.11 8.18 13.12
N GLU A 61 4.99 7.90 14.06
CA GLU A 61 6.44 7.96 13.88
C GLU A 61 6.91 6.92 12.84
N THR A 62 6.38 5.71 12.93
CA THR A 62 6.68 4.64 11.97
C THR A 62 6.27 5.03 10.55
N CYS A 63 5.06 5.55 10.37
CA CYS A 63 4.59 6.00 9.07
C CYS A 63 5.48 7.12 8.51
N ASN A 64 5.83 8.10 9.33
CA ASN A 64 6.68 9.21 8.89
C ASN A 64 8.10 8.77 8.52
N THR A 65 8.65 7.79 9.22
CA THR A 65 10.01 7.29 9.01
C THR A 65 10.15 6.46 7.73
N TYR A 66 9.19 5.58 7.48
CA TYR A 66 9.31 4.56 6.44
C TYR A 66 8.50 4.83 5.18
N LEU A 67 7.42 5.61 5.25
CA LEU A 67 6.57 5.88 4.10
C LEU A 67 7.05 7.11 3.32
N LYS A 68 6.90 7.05 2.01
CA LYS A 68 7.18 8.14 1.07
C LYS A 68 6.10 8.19 0.00
N LYS A 69 6.03 9.30 -0.73
CA LYS A 69 5.19 9.41 -1.92
C LYS A 69 5.38 8.20 -2.84
N GLY A 70 4.28 7.59 -3.26
CA GLY A 70 4.27 6.41 -4.12
C GLY A 70 4.43 5.06 -3.41
N SER A 71 4.72 5.05 -2.10
CA SER A 71 4.83 3.79 -1.34
C SER A 71 3.50 3.04 -1.32
N PRO A 72 3.48 1.76 -1.70
CA PRO A 72 2.29 0.92 -1.53
C PRO A 72 2.16 0.51 -0.06
N VAL A 73 0.96 0.65 0.48
CA VAL A 73 0.69 0.39 1.89
C VAL A 73 -0.68 -0.27 2.07
N LEU A 74 -0.74 -1.21 3.00
CA LEU A 74 -1.98 -1.70 3.57
C LEU A 74 -2.20 -0.99 4.90
N VAL A 75 -3.38 -0.40 5.08
CA VAL A 75 -3.79 0.24 6.32
C VAL A 75 -5.06 -0.41 6.85
N GLU A 76 -5.13 -0.60 8.15
CA GLU A 76 -6.35 -1.01 8.82
C GLU A 76 -6.65 -0.07 9.99
N GLY A 77 -7.90 0.20 10.20
CA GLY A 77 -8.35 1.09 11.25
C GLY A 77 -9.85 1.27 11.27
N ARG A 78 -10.29 2.43 11.66
CA ARG A 78 -11.71 2.81 11.74
C ARG A 78 -11.99 4.06 10.93
N LEU A 79 -13.18 4.13 10.35
CA LEU A 79 -13.67 5.33 9.70
C LEU A 79 -14.02 6.38 10.75
N SER A 80 -13.55 7.59 10.57
CA SER A 80 -13.87 8.74 11.41
C SER A 80 -14.46 9.85 10.55
N ILE A 81 -15.69 10.23 10.87
CA ILE A 81 -16.38 11.33 10.19
C ILE A 81 -16.68 12.37 11.25
N ARG A 82 -16.16 13.58 11.05
CA ARG A 82 -16.37 14.71 11.95
C ARG A 82 -16.77 15.95 11.18
N SER A 83 -17.68 16.69 11.72
CA SER A 83 -18.04 18.01 11.20
C SER A 83 -17.27 19.09 11.94
N TYR A 84 -16.80 20.08 11.22
CA TYR A 84 -16.14 21.26 11.76
C TYR A 84 -16.59 22.50 11.00
N ASP A 85 -16.56 23.63 11.68
CA ASP A 85 -16.89 24.91 11.08
C ASP A 85 -15.63 25.54 10.46
N ASP A 86 -15.64 25.71 9.15
CA ASP A 86 -14.53 26.34 8.42
C ASP A 86 -14.63 27.86 8.56
N THR A 87 -13.85 28.41 9.49
CA THR A 87 -13.84 29.85 9.77
C THR A 87 -13.25 30.71 8.65
N LYS A 88 -12.54 30.06 7.69
CA LYS A 88 -11.94 30.74 6.53
C LYS A 88 -12.95 30.96 5.41
N LEU A 89 -13.98 30.12 5.35
CA LEU A 89 -15.05 30.21 4.37
C LEU A 89 -16.33 30.58 5.10
N LYS A 90 -16.95 31.65 4.65
CA LYS A 90 -18.23 32.13 5.18
C LYS A 90 -19.29 32.02 4.10
N ASP A 91 -20.52 31.76 4.50
CA ASP A 91 -21.66 31.81 3.62
C ASP A 91 -22.07 33.27 3.33
N GLU A 92 -23.10 33.45 2.51
CA GLU A 92 -23.64 34.80 2.19
C GLU A 92 -24.12 35.57 3.40
N SER A 93 -24.39 34.88 4.53
CA SER A 93 -24.83 35.47 5.81
C SER A 93 -23.64 35.75 6.75
N GLY A 94 -22.41 35.50 6.35
CA GLY A 94 -21.20 35.70 7.16
C GLY A 94 -20.95 34.61 8.20
N GLN A 95 -21.73 33.52 8.19
CA GLN A 95 -21.58 32.38 9.07
C GLN A 95 -20.49 31.40 8.56
N PRO A 96 -19.75 30.75 9.47
CA PRO A 96 -18.78 29.73 9.05
C PRO A 96 -19.49 28.58 8.34
N ILE A 97 -18.90 28.12 7.23
CA ILE A 97 -19.45 26.98 6.49
C ILE A 97 -19.10 25.69 7.22
N ARG A 98 -20.11 24.88 7.52
CA ARG A 98 -19.93 23.57 8.13
C ARG A 98 -19.42 22.58 7.10
N ARG A 99 -18.27 21.97 7.38
CA ARG A 99 -17.64 20.96 6.55
C ARG A 99 -17.53 19.62 7.26
N THR A 100 -17.48 18.57 6.48
CA THR A 100 -17.28 17.23 6.98
C THR A 100 -15.89 16.73 6.56
N ALA A 101 -15.10 16.33 7.54
CA ALA A 101 -13.84 15.62 7.32
C ALA A 101 -14.07 14.13 7.49
N THR A 102 -13.73 13.37 6.44
CA THR A 102 -13.76 11.91 6.45
C THR A 102 -12.33 11.42 6.45
N GLU A 103 -11.93 10.76 7.51
CA GLU A 103 -10.57 10.27 7.72
C GLU A 103 -10.62 8.81 8.20
N VAL A 104 -9.59 8.05 7.91
CA VAL A 104 -9.40 6.71 8.50
C VAL A 104 -8.31 6.81 9.56
N VAL A 105 -8.68 6.57 10.80
CA VAL A 105 -7.74 6.50 11.93
C VAL A 105 -7.23 5.08 12.01
N ILE A 106 -5.95 4.90 11.69
CA ILE A 106 -5.36 3.57 11.58
C ILE A 106 -4.87 3.05 12.93
N SER A 107 -5.03 1.76 13.13
CA SER A 107 -4.51 0.98 14.24
C SER A 107 -3.37 0.05 13.82
N GLY A 108 -3.24 -0.20 12.52
CA GLY A 108 -2.19 -1.02 11.94
C GLY A 108 -1.82 -0.56 10.53
N MET A 109 -0.58 -0.78 10.17
CA MET A 109 -0.05 -0.47 8.84
C MET A 109 0.98 -1.52 8.46
N GLN A 110 0.95 -1.92 7.19
CA GLN A 110 1.94 -2.81 6.61
C GLN A 110 2.42 -2.23 5.29
N MET A 111 3.73 -2.09 5.16
CA MET A 111 4.35 -1.71 3.89
C MET A 111 4.32 -2.90 2.94
N LEU A 112 3.84 -2.65 1.75
CA LEU A 112 3.86 -3.61 0.66
C LEU A 112 5.05 -3.26 -0.22
N SER A 113 6.08 -4.14 -0.25
CA SER A 113 7.15 -3.95 -1.19
C SER A 113 6.62 -4.22 -2.60
N SER A 114 6.59 -3.21 -3.47
CA SER A 114 6.63 -3.51 -4.88
C SER A 114 7.96 -4.20 -5.14
N ARG A 115 7.96 -5.46 -5.56
CA ARG A 115 9.11 -6.01 -6.25
C ARG A 115 9.35 -5.09 -7.45
N ARG A 116 10.25 -4.13 -7.30
CA ARG A 116 11.00 -3.69 -8.45
C ARG A 116 11.84 -4.91 -8.82
N ASP A 117 11.54 -5.50 -9.94
CA ASP A 117 12.53 -6.20 -10.73
C ASP A 117 13.58 -5.12 -11.06
N ASP A 118 14.48 -4.90 -10.14
CA ASP A 118 15.75 -4.32 -10.45
C ASP A 118 16.45 -5.40 -11.27
N GLY A 119 16.18 -5.39 -12.58
CA GLY A 119 17.04 -5.98 -13.56
C GLY A 119 18.40 -5.33 -13.40
N ASP A 120 19.16 -5.87 -12.46
CA ASP A 120 20.59 -5.63 -12.39
C ASP A 120 21.20 -6.24 -13.67
N SER A 121 21.28 -5.42 -14.70
CA SER A 121 22.16 -5.64 -15.83
C SER A 121 23.58 -5.35 -15.36
N GLY A 122 24.04 -6.18 -14.45
CA GLY A 122 25.45 -6.29 -14.11
C GLY A 122 26.18 -6.96 -15.23
N ASP A 123 26.53 -6.18 -16.24
CA ASP A 123 27.62 -6.48 -17.16
C ASP A 123 28.91 -6.70 -16.36
N ARG A 124 29.16 -7.95 -15.99
CA ARG A 124 30.50 -8.39 -15.63
C ARG A 124 31.07 -9.13 -16.82
N GLY A 125 31.75 -8.32 -17.66
CA GLY A 125 32.71 -8.82 -18.62
C GLY A 125 33.66 -9.81 -17.95
N TYR A 126 33.51 -11.05 -18.27
CA TYR A 126 34.55 -12.05 -17.99
C TYR A 126 35.38 -12.26 -19.24
N ASN A 127 36.56 -11.66 -19.19
CA ASN A 127 37.60 -11.82 -20.17
C ASN A 127 38.46 -12.99 -19.75
N GLY A 128 38.60 -13.98 -20.65
CA GLY A 128 39.83 -14.65 -20.93
C GLY A 128 40.15 -15.96 -20.21
N GLY A 129 40.33 -16.98 -21.00
CA GLY A 129 41.28 -18.03 -20.68
C GLY A 129 40.89 -19.44 -21.07
N ARG A 130 41.16 -19.78 -22.32
CA ARG A 130 41.65 -21.06 -22.88
C ARG A 130 41.64 -22.34 -22.03
N GLY A 131 41.09 -23.40 -22.63
CA GLY A 131 41.78 -24.70 -22.56
C GLY A 131 40.89 -25.92 -22.44
N GLY A 132 40.82 -26.73 -23.52
CA GLY A 132 40.90 -28.18 -23.49
C GLY A 132 39.63 -29.02 -23.46
N ALA A 133 39.20 -29.42 -24.59
CA ALA A 133 38.84 -30.75 -25.09
C ALA A 133 38.45 -31.85 -24.06
N THR A 134 37.38 -32.55 -24.23
CA THR A 134 37.06 -33.80 -24.89
C THR A 134 35.77 -34.42 -24.37
N ALA A 135 34.89 -34.64 -25.29
CA ALA A 135 34.07 -35.80 -25.60
C ALA A 135 33.61 -36.76 -24.49
N SER A 136 32.31 -36.95 -24.40
CA SER A 136 31.60 -38.21 -24.72
C SER A 136 30.19 -38.20 -24.13
N ALA A 137 29.20 -38.28 -24.99
CA ALA A 137 27.92 -38.90 -24.68
C ALA A 137 28.10 -40.42 -24.86
N PRO A 138 27.20 -41.33 -24.41
CA PRO A 138 25.83 -41.39 -24.87
C PRO A 138 24.77 -41.92 -23.87
N ALA A 139 23.56 -41.60 -24.23
CA ALA A 139 22.28 -42.31 -24.19
C ALA A 139 22.07 -43.52 -23.27
N THR A 140 20.89 -43.56 -22.63
CA THR A 140 19.78 -44.48 -22.91
C THR A 140 18.69 -44.35 -21.84
N SER A 141 17.51 -43.99 -22.27
CA SER A 141 16.21 -44.66 -22.21
C SER A 141 15.77 -45.32 -20.91
N ALA A 142 14.60 -44.94 -20.45
CA ALA A 142 13.40 -45.78 -20.27
C ALA A 142 12.32 -44.98 -19.54
N ALA A 143 11.28 -44.75 -20.15
CA ALA A 143 9.87 -45.05 -19.99
C ALA A 143 9.40 -45.45 -18.59
N GLY A 144 8.29 -44.79 -18.15
CA GLY A 144 7.47 -45.23 -17.03
C GLY A 144 6.45 -44.19 -16.65
N SER A 145 5.37 -44.19 -17.35
CA SER A 145 3.94 -44.11 -16.98
C SER A 145 3.55 -43.40 -15.69
N GLY A 146 2.73 -42.41 -15.85
CA GLY A 146 1.39 -42.30 -15.28
C GLY A 146 1.29 -42.05 -13.81
N ASP A 147 0.88 -40.85 -13.45
CA ASP A 147 -0.28 -40.70 -12.59
C ASP A 147 -0.78 -39.25 -12.69
N GLU A 148 -1.95 -39.12 -13.30
CA GLU A 148 -2.79 -37.91 -13.23
C GLU A 148 -3.38 -37.85 -11.84
N LEU A 149 -3.00 -36.83 -11.08
CA LEU A 149 -3.79 -36.40 -9.94
C LEU A 149 -4.35 -35.01 -10.27
N GLU A 150 -5.57 -35.02 -10.75
CA GLU A 150 -6.44 -33.86 -10.77
C GLU A 150 -6.70 -33.42 -9.33
N ASP A 151 -6.03 -32.37 -8.89
CA ASP A 151 -6.44 -31.62 -7.70
C ASP A 151 -7.47 -30.57 -8.12
N GLU A 152 -8.72 -30.95 -8.11
CA GLU A 152 -9.82 -30.00 -8.09
C GLU A 152 -9.80 -29.24 -6.76
N ILE A 153 -9.55 -27.94 -6.84
CA ILE A 153 -9.69 -27.03 -5.73
C ILE A 153 -11.17 -26.60 -5.70
N PRO A 154 -11.97 -26.97 -4.69
CA PRO A 154 -13.34 -26.48 -4.57
C PRO A 154 -13.34 -25.04 -4.04
N PHE A 155 -14.03 -24.21 -4.78
CA PHE A 155 -14.39 -22.87 -4.31
C PHE A 155 -15.68 -22.94 -3.47
#